data_802ad7e727d464e96cede287a3c39153
#
_entry.id   802ad7e727d464e96cede287a3c39153
#
_cell.length_a   1.000
_cell.length_b   1.000
_cell.length_c   1.000
_cell.angle_alpha   90.00
_cell.angle_beta   90.00
_cell.angle_gamma   90.00
#
_symmetry.space_group_name_H-M   'P 1'
#
loop_
_entity.id
_entity.type
_entity.pdbx_description
1 polymer ?
#
loop_
_entity_poly.entity_id
_entity_poly.type
_entity_poly.pdbx_seq_one_letter_code
_entity_poly.pdbx_strand_id
1 'polypeptide(L)'
;MDKHPARYWHALDDGRIQCDLCPRDCRLHEGQRGACFVRQMEGGRMVLTTYGRSSGFCIDPIEKKPLNHFYPGSSVFSFGTAGCNLACKFCQNWDISKSRDMDRLIDAASPAEIARVAAEHGCRSV
;
A
#
# COMPACT_ATOMS: atom_id res chain seq x y z
N MET A 1 2.35 -16.33 -6.16
CA MET A 1 1.92 -15.29 -5.21
C MET A 1 0.57 -14.76 -5.65
N ASP A 2 -0.42 -14.88 -4.82
CA ASP A 2 -1.78 -14.49 -5.18
C ASP A 2 -1.87 -12.99 -5.36
N LYS A 3 -2.09 -12.56 -6.60
CA LYS A 3 -2.26 -11.17 -6.94
C LYS A 3 -3.69 -10.76 -6.60
N HIS A 4 -3.81 -9.80 -5.69
CA HIS A 4 -5.12 -9.37 -5.20
C HIS A 4 -5.84 -8.51 -6.24
N PRO A 5 -7.13 -8.78 -6.56
CA PRO A 5 -7.90 -7.92 -7.46
C PRO A 5 -7.98 -6.49 -6.92
N ALA A 6 -7.60 -5.53 -7.72
CA ALA A 6 -7.69 -4.13 -7.36
C ALA A 6 -9.05 -3.53 -7.76
N ARG A 7 -9.49 -2.51 -7.02
CA ARG A 7 -10.69 -1.72 -7.31
C ARG A 7 -10.33 -0.43 -8.04
N TYR A 8 -11.34 0.35 -8.43
CA TYR A 8 -11.22 1.69 -9.01
C TYR A 8 -10.42 1.70 -10.31
N TRP A 9 -10.96 1.02 -11.31
CA TRP A 9 -10.45 1.00 -12.69
C TRP A 9 -11.58 0.66 -13.66
N HIS A 10 -11.38 0.96 -14.93
CA HIS A 10 -12.29 0.55 -16.00
C HIS A 10 -11.52 0.16 -17.27
N ALA A 11 -12.16 -0.62 -18.13
CA ALA A 11 -11.60 -0.98 -19.44
C ALA A 11 -11.79 0.16 -20.44
N LEU A 12 -10.81 0.31 -21.33
CA LEU A 12 -10.85 1.23 -22.45
C LEU A 12 -11.16 0.46 -23.75
N ASP A 13 -11.68 1.17 -24.76
CA ASP A 13 -12.06 0.58 -26.05
C ASP A 13 -10.87 0.03 -26.85
N ASP A 14 -9.66 0.48 -26.56
CA ASP A 14 -8.41 0.07 -27.22
C ASP A 14 -7.72 -1.13 -26.57
N GLY A 15 -8.38 -1.81 -25.65
CA GLY A 15 -7.86 -2.98 -24.93
C GLY A 15 -6.99 -2.68 -23.74
N ARG A 16 -6.74 -1.40 -23.44
CA ARG A 16 -6.08 -0.98 -22.20
C ARG A 16 -7.08 -0.90 -21.05
N ILE A 17 -6.55 -0.76 -19.83
CA ILE A 17 -7.35 -0.38 -18.67
C ILE A 17 -6.86 0.96 -18.10
N GLN A 18 -7.76 1.73 -17.52
CA GLN A 18 -7.41 2.97 -16.83
C GLN A 18 -7.60 2.80 -15.34
N CYS A 19 -6.61 3.24 -14.57
CA CYS A 19 -6.67 3.31 -13.11
C CYS A 19 -7.35 4.62 -12.69
N ASP A 20 -8.42 4.53 -11.92
CA ASP A 20 -9.22 5.67 -11.46
C ASP A 20 -8.94 6.04 -9.99
N LEU A 21 -7.91 5.44 -9.38
CA LEU A 21 -7.64 5.62 -7.95
C LEU A 21 -7.07 7.01 -7.61
N CYS A 22 -6.23 7.56 -8.47
CA CYS A 22 -5.60 8.86 -8.24
C CYS A 22 -5.57 9.70 -9.52
N PRO A 23 -5.29 11.02 -9.43
CA PRO A 23 -5.32 11.94 -10.58
C PRO A 23 -4.30 11.66 -11.69
N ARG A 24 -3.49 10.63 -11.57
CA ARG A 24 -2.58 10.24 -12.66
C ARG A 24 -3.26 9.52 -13.81
N ASP A 25 -4.43 8.95 -13.59
CA ASP A 25 -5.25 8.28 -14.61
C ASP A 25 -4.44 7.33 -15.51
N CYS A 26 -3.59 6.51 -14.89
CA CYS A 26 -2.68 5.62 -15.61
C CYS A 26 -3.43 4.68 -16.54
N ARG A 27 -3.07 4.69 -17.82
CA ARG A 27 -3.60 3.78 -18.86
C ARG A 27 -2.58 2.69 -19.12
N LEU A 28 -2.96 1.45 -18.85
CA LEU A 28 -2.03 0.33 -18.79
C LEU A 28 -2.34 -0.70 -19.87
N HIS A 29 -1.28 -1.20 -20.50
CA HIS A 29 -1.29 -2.42 -21.31
C HIS A 29 -1.06 -3.66 -20.44
N GLU A 30 -1.25 -4.84 -21.01
CA GLU A 30 -0.96 -6.10 -20.33
C GLU A 30 0.49 -6.12 -19.80
N GLY A 31 0.65 -6.49 -18.54
CA GLY A 31 1.93 -6.53 -17.83
C GLY A 31 2.46 -5.18 -17.36
N GLN A 32 1.88 -4.07 -17.79
CA GLN A 32 2.36 -2.73 -17.42
C GLN A 32 1.93 -2.33 -16.02
N ARG A 33 2.82 -1.62 -15.32
CA ARG A 33 2.58 -1.05 -13.99
C ARG A 33 2.27 0.44 -14.07
N GLY A 34 1.41 0.90 -13.17
CA GLY A 34 1.13 2.33 -13.00
C GLY A 34 2.33 3.10 -12.45
N ALA A 35 2.22 4.43 -12.40
CA ALA A 35 3.26 5.32 -11.87
C ALA A 35 3.64 5.02 -10.42
N CYS A 36 2.71 4.52 -9.60
CA CYS A 36 2.96 4.08 -8.24
C CYS A 36 3.70 2.74 -8.14
N PHE A 37 3.84 2.02 -9.24
CA PHE A 37 4.48 0.70 -9.39
C PHE A 37 3.71 -0.48 -8.78
N VAL A 38 2.76 -0.26 -7.90
CA VAL A 38 2.08 -1.34 -7.15
C VAL A 38 0.75 -1.79 -7.74
N ARG A 39 0.23 -1.08 -8.73
CA ARG A 39 -0.95 -1.46 -9.50
C ARG A 39 -0.53 -1.86 -10.91
N GLN A 40 -1.00 -3.01 -11.38
CA GLN A 40 -0.57 -3.62 -12.64
C GLN A 40 -1.76 -4.17 -13.41
N MET A 41 -1.70 -4.10 -14.74
CA MET A 41 -2.65 -4.84 -15.58
C MET A 41 -2.15 -6.26 -15.78
N GLU A 42 -3.00 -7.24 -15.50
CA GLU A 42 -2.72 -8.65 -15.72
C GLU A 42 -4.00 -9.41 -16.05
N GLY A 43 -3.99 -10.14 -17.15
CA GLY A 43 -5.16 -10.86 -17.64
C GLY A 43 -6.35 -9.95 -17.92
N GLY A 44 -6.10 -8.74 -18.42
CA GLY A 44 -7.15 -7.75 -18.70
C GLY A 44 -7.77 -7.09 -17.46
N ARG A 45 -7.17 -7.25 -16.29
CA ARG A 45 -7.68 -6.73 -15.01
C ARG A 45 -6.61 -5.97 -14.26
N MET A 46 -7.06 -5.08 -13.37
CA MET A 46 -6.15 -4.41 -12.43
C MET A 46 -5.90 -5.29 -11.23
N VAL A 47 -4.61 -5.50 -10.90
CA VAL A 47 -4.18 -6.20 -9.69
C VAL A 47 -3.35 -5.29 -8.80
N LEU A 48 -3.41 -5.54 -7.49
CA LEU A 48 -2.57 -4.89 -6.48
C LEU A 48 -1.47 -5.86 -6.07
N THR A 49 -0.23 -5.48 -6.28
CA THR A 49 0.94 -6.36 -6.04
C THR A 49 1.45 -6.33 -4.62
N THR A 50 0.96 -5.40 -3.79
CA THR A 50 1.42 -5.21 -2.40
C THR A 50 0.41 -5.62 -1.35
N TYR A 51 -0.74 -6.17 -1.74
CA TYR A 51 -1.76 -6.58 -0.78
C TYR A 51 -1.23 -7.64 0.19
N GLY A 52 -1.41 -7.39 1.49
CA GLY A 52 -0.93 -8.30 2.53
C GLY A 52 0.58 -8.35 2.70
N ARG A 53 1.34 -7.44 2.09
CA ARG A 53 2.80 -7.38 2.16
C ARG A 53 3.25 -6.10 2.84
N SER A 54 4.24 -6.21 3.72
CA SER A 54 4.74 -5.10 4.53
C SER A 54 6.27 -5.04 4.53
N SER A 55 6.80 -3.85 4.71
CA SER A 55 8.23 -3.60 4.95
C SER A 55 8.64 -3.83 6.42
N GLY A 56 7.70 -4.16 7.29
CA GLY A 56 7.91 -4.43 8.71
C GLY A 56 6.78 -3.88 9.56
N PHE A 57 6.73 -4.33 10.81
CA PHE A 57 5.73 -3.96 11.80
C PHE A 57 6.41 -3.39 13.04
N CYS A 58 5.79 -2.39 13.66
CA CYS A 58 6.23 -1.87 14.96
C CYS A 58 5.05 -1.31 15.76
N ILE A 59 5.27 -1.17 17.07
CA ILE A 59 4.31 -0.52 17.97
C ILE A 59 4.88 0.84 18.35
N ASP A 60 4.13 1.89 18.07
CA ASP A 60 4.52 3.28 18.33
C ASP A 60 3.54 3.94 19.29
N PRO A 61 3.98 5.00 20.02
CA PRO A 61 3.05 5.92 20.68
C PRO A 61 2.18 6.64 19.62
N ILE A 62 0.91 6.88 19.92
CA ILE A 62 0.00 7.57 19.00
C ILE A 62 0.48 8.99 18.66
N GLU A 63 1.18 9.65 19.58
CA GLU A 63 1.71 10.99 19.42
C GLU A 63 2.81 11.08 18.35
N LYS A 64 3.45 9.96 18.02
CA LYS A 64 4.45 9.88 16.94
C LYS A 64 3.83 10.03 15.53
N LYS A 65 2.49 9.87 15.38
CA LYS A 65 1.79 9.92 14.08
C LYS A 65 1.38 11.30 13.52
N PRO A 66 1.56 12.42 14.08
CA PRO A 66 1.51 13.04 15.41
C PRO A 66 0.05 13.34 15.86
N LEU A 67 -0.66 12.37 16.30
CA LEU A 67 -2.06 12.46 16.70
C LEU A 67 -2.15 12.71 18.23
N ASN A 68 -2.21 13.98 18.62
CA ASN A 68 -2.16 14.37 20.03
C ASN A 68 -3.51 14.32 20.74
N HIS A 69 -4.62 14.29 19.99
CA HIS A 69 -5.99 14.31 20.54
C HIS A 69 -6.80 13.04 20.24
N PHE A 70 -6.20 12.08 19.55
CA PHE A 70 -6.80 10.80 19.22
C PHE A 70 -6.27 9.73 20.17
N TYR A 71 -7.11 9.29 21.13
CA TYR A 71 -6.72 8.33 22.18
C TYR A 71 -5.34 8.63 22.77
N PRO A 72 -5.16 9.80 23.45
CA PRO A 72 -3.85 10.21 24.00
C PRO A 72 -3.23 9.14 24.88
N GLY A 73 -1.93 8.93 24.77
CA GLY A 73 -1.20 7.93 25.54
C GLY A 73 -1.38 6.49 25.08
N SER A 74 -2.13 6.25 24.01
CA SER A 74 -2.32 4.90 23.47
C SER A 74 -1.21 4.46 22.53
N SER A 75 -1.13 3.14 22.29
CA SER A 75 -0.25 2.55 21.31
C SER A 75 -0.96 2.39 19.97
N VAL A 76 -0.21 2.53 18.87
CA VAL A 76 -0.65 2.28 17.51
C VAL A 76 0.23 1.19 16.87
N PHE A 77 -0.40 0.24 16.18
CA PHE A 77 0.31 -0.78 15.42
C PHE A 77 0.61 -0.26 14.03
N SER A 78 1.89 -0.13 13.69
CA SER A 78 2.36 0.56 12.49
C SER A 78 2.99 -0.41 11.51
N PHE A 79 2.71 -0.22 10.23
CA PHE A 79 3.39 -0.93 9.15
C PHE A 79 3.48 -0.04 7.91
N GLY A 80 4.38 -0.40 7.01
CA GLY A 80 4.54 0.27 5.73
C GLY A 80 4.45 -0.71 4.56
N THR A 81 4.09 -0.20 3.40
CA THR A 81 4.14 -0.94 2.14
C THR A 81 4.85 -0.10 1.09
N ALA A 82 5.04 -0.64 -0.12
CA ALA A 82 5.78 0.04 -1.17
C ALA A 82 4.88 0.84 -2.09
N GLY A 83 5.49 1.83 -2.77
CA GLY A 83 4.88 2.60 -3.82
C GLY A 83 4.36 3.95 -3.38
N CYS A 84 4.37 4.89 -4.33
CA CYS A 84 3.85 6.24 -4.14
C CYS A 84 3.53 6.86 -5.49
N ASN A 85 2.48 7.66 -5.57
CA ASN A 85 2.11 8.38 -6.78
C ASN A 85 2.79 9.76 -6.91
N LEU A 86 3.70 10.10 -5.99
CA LEU A 86 4.47 11.34 -5.98
C LEU A 86 5.97 11.05 -6.17
N ALA A 87 6.76 12.09 -6.37
CA ALA A 87 8.19 12.01 -6.57
C ALA A 87 8.93 13.11 -5.79
N CYS A 88 8.56 13.31 -4.52
CA CYS A 88 9.12 14.32 -3.65
C CYS A 88 10.64 14.10 -3.50
N LYS A 89 11.43 15.14 -3.79
CA LYS A 89 12.90 15.07 -3.68
C LYS A 89 13.38 14.95 -2.24
N PHE A 90 12.58 15.43 -1.29
CA PHE A 90 12.84 15.40 0.15
C PHE A 90 12.12 14.27 0.89
N CYS A 91 11.68 13.23 0.19
CA CYS A 91 10.92 12.15 0.79
C CYS A 91 11.75 11.40 1.84
N GLN A 92 11.27 11.35 3.09
CA GLN A 92 11.92 10.63 4.19
C GLN A 92 11.78 9.11 4.02
N ASN A 93 10.72 8.66 3.34
CA ASN A 93 10.42 7.24 3.10
C ASN A 93 10.80 6.81 1.67
N TRP A 94 11.85 7.38 1.11
CA TRP A 94 12.24 7.13 -0.28
C TRP A 94 12.52 5.64 -0.57
N ASP A 95 12.97 4.90 0.40
CA ASP A 95 13.30 3.48 0.30
C ASP A 95 12.07 2.60 -0.01
N ILE A 96 10.90 2.94 0.54
CA ILE A 96 9.64 2.25 0.25
C ILE A 96 8.79 2.98 -0.79
N SER A 97 8.74 4.30 -0.77
CA SER A 97 7.91 5.08 -1.70
C SER A 97 8.38 4.97 -3.14
N LYS A 98 9.67 4.84 -3.37
CA LYS A 98 10.29 4.72 -4.71
C LYS A 98 10.81 3.32 -5.02
N SER A 99 10.56 2.36 -4.14
CA SER A 99 10.99 0.98 -4.37
C SER A 99 10.37 0.44 -5.65
N ARG A 100 11.21 -0.21 -6.46
CA ARG A 100 10.82 -1.00 -7.62
C ARG A 100 11.08 -2.49 -7.39
N ASP A 101 11.49 -2.83 -6.17
CA ASP A 101 11.84 -4.15 -5.73
C ASP A 101 10.84 -4.65 -4.69
N MET A 102 10.05 -5.64 -5.07
CA MET A 102 9.06 -6.25 -4.18
C MET A 102 9.69 -7.12 -3.09
N ASP A 103 10.97 -7.49 -3.23
CA ASP A 103 11.69 -8.29 -2.23
C ASP A 103 11.91 -7.54 -0.91
N ARG A 104 11.77 -6.22 -0.92
CA ARG A 104 11.78 -5.41 0.30
C ARG A 104 10.52 -5.56 1.16
N LEU A 105 9.45 -6.09 0.59
CA LEU A 105 8.20 -6.40 1.30
C LEU A 105 8.22 -7.87 1.74
N ILE A 106 9.10 -8.17 2.68
CA ILE A 106 9.35 -9.55 3.14
C ILE A 106 8.32 -10.06 4.14
N ASP A 107 7.67 -9.16 4.87
CA ASP A 107 6.67 -9.52 5.85
C ASP A 107 5.29 -9.64 5.19
N ALA A 108 4.55 -10.68 5.56
CA ALA A 108 3.22 -10.93 5.06
C ALA A 108 2.22 -11.00 6.21
N ALA A 109 1.12 -10.27 6.09
CA ALA A 109 -0.02 -10.37 6.99
C ALA A 109 -1.28 -9.90 6.29
N SER A 110 -2.36 -10.64 6.44
CA SER A 110 -3.67 -10.22 5.96
C SER A 110 -4.21 -9.06 6.82
N PRO A 111 -5.16 -8.26 6.32
CA PRO A 111 -5.81 -7.23 7.14
C PRO A 111 -6.41 -7.77 8.44
N ALA A 112 -6.96 -8.97 8.41
CA ALA A 112 -7.52 -9.63 9.59
C ALA A 112 -6.43 -9.97 10.64
N GLU A 113 -5.28 -10.46 10.19
CA GLU A 113 -4.14 -10.73 11.07
C GLU A 113 -3.57 -9.46 11.69
N ILE A 114 -3.44 -8.41 10.91
CA ILE A 114 -2.98 -7.09 11.40
C ILE A 114 -3.92 -6.59 12.51
N ALA A 115 -5.22 -6.65 12.29
CA ALA A 115 -6.21 -6.24 13.29
C ALA A 115 -6.14 -7.11 14.57
N ARG A 116 -5.99 -8.43 14.42
CA ARG A 116 -5.87 -9.37 15.53
C ARG A 116 -4.62 -9.08 16.36
N VAL A 117 -3.47 -8.94 15.72
CA VAL A 117 -2.19 -8.67 16.42
C VAL A 117 -2.23 -7.31 17.11
N ALA A 118 -2.77 -6.29 16.48
CA ALA A 118 -2.95 -4.98 17.11
C ALA A 118 -3.77 -5.07 18.40
N ALA A 119 -4.89 -5.80 18.36
CA ALA A 119 -5.75 -6.01 19.55
C ALA A 119 -5.04 -6.80 20.65
N GLU A 120 -4.31 -7.87 20.30
CA GLU A 120 -3.56 -8.71 21.25
C GLU A 120 -2.47 -7.92 21.99
N HIS A 121 -1.86 -6.95 21.33
CA HIS A 121 -0.83 -6.08 21.92
C HIS A 121 -1.40 -4.81 22.55
N GLY A 122 -2.71 -4.70 22.70
CA GLY A 122 -3.37 -3.56 23.33
C GLY A 122 -3.31 -2.26 22.53
N CYS A 123 -3.05 -2.32 21.22
CA CYS A 123 -3.07 -1.14 20.36
C CYS A 123 -4.51 -0.71 20.08
N ARG A 124 -4.79 0.58 20.27
CA ARG A 124 -6.11 1.17 20.03
C ARG A 124 -6.38 1.44 18.54
N SER A 125 -5.33 1.45 17.71
CA SER A 125 -5.40 1.79 16.29
C SER A 125 -4.27 1.13 15.47
N VAL A 126 -4.41 1.19 14.15
CA VAL A 126 -3.42 0.75 13.18
C VAL A 126 -3.09 1.90 12.24
#